data_550764d943a9515e2a614172acee8851
#
_entry.id   550764d943a9515e2a614172acee8851
#
_cell.length_a   1.000
_cell.length_b   1.000
_cell.length_c   1.000
_cell.angle_alpha   90.00
_cell.angle_beta   90.00
_cell.angle_gamma   90.00
#
_symmetry.space_group_name_H-M   'P 1'
#
loop_
_entity.id
_entity.type
_entity.pdbx_description
1 polymer ?
#
loop_
_entity_poly.entity_id
_entity_poly.type
_entity_poly.pdbx_seq_one_letter_code
_entity_poly.pdbx_strand_id
1 'polypeptide(L)'
;MSALTGVEAKTIHRLLEVSWDKHDKPIFNKNERNQLKCDALIVDEVSMVDTFIFESVMKALPIGCRLILVGDSNQLPSVGPGNILGDLTDCGIVPVVRLNEIFRQAQKSLIVTNAHKIVNGEMPVLNASDKDFFFLLRNNKTEISQVIVDLCAQRLPKAYGYSAFDNIQVLCPSKKGELGTAEMN
;
A
#
# COMPACT_ATOMS: atom_id res chain seq x y z
N MET A 1 -10.15 7.58 4.10
CA MET A 1 -9.92 8.83 4.85
C MET A 1 -11.08 9.82 4.73
N SER A 2 -11.49 10.28 3.55
CA SER A 2 -12.60 11.25 3.39
C SER A 2 -13.88 10.88 4.11
N ALA A 3 -14.33 9.63 4.01
CA ALA A 3 -15.58 9.17 4.66
C ALA A 3 -15.54 9.22 6.21
N LEU A 4 -14.35 9.15 6.80
CA LEU A 4 -14.18 9.18 8.27
C LEU A 4 -13.98 10.59 8.82
N THR A 5 -13.38 11.49 8.05
CA THR A 5 -13.00 12.82 8.50
C THR A 5 -13.98 13.91 8.05
N GLY A 6 -14.83 13.62 7.07
CA GLY A 6 -15.67 14.61 6.40
C GLY A 6 -14.88 15.62 5.53
N VAL A 7 -13.55 15.47 5.44
CA VAL A 7 -12.67 16.33 4.64
C VAL A 7 -12.23 15.57 3.39
N GLU A 8 -12.18 16.26 2.26
CA GLU A 8 -11.75 15.65 1.00
C GLU A 8 -10.28 15.17 1.10
N ALA A 9 -10.03 13.88 0.84
CA ALA A 9 -8.71 13.32 0.69
C ALA A 9 -8.39 13.14 -0.80
N LYS A 10 -7.16 13.50 -1.18
CA LYS A 10 -6.64 13.42 -2.56
C LYS A 10 -5.33 12.64 -2.57
N THR A 11 -4.97 12.07 -3.69
CA THR A 11 -3.59 11.60 -3.89
C THR A 11 -2.63 12.79 -3.88
N ILE A 12 -1.37 12.57 -3.47
CA ILE A 12 -0.35 13.63 -3.45
C ILE A 12 -0.24 14.32 -4.82
N HIS A 13 -0.26 13.57 -5.90
CA HIS A 13 -0.20 14.12 -7.26
C HIS A 13 -1.35 15.10 -7.54
N ARG A 14 -2.57 14.75 -7.15
CA ARG A 14 -3.73 15.65 -7.30
C ARG A 14 -3.66 16.85 -6.36
N LEU A 15 -3.16 16.64 -5.14
CA LEU A 15 -2.97 17.72 -4.17
C LEU A 15 -1.97 18.75 -4.68
N LEU A 16 -0.89 18.29 -5.30
CA LEU A 16 0.16 19.12 -5.88
C LEU A 16 -0.19 19.64 -7.28
N GLU A 17 -1.38 19.33 -7.81
CA GLU A 17 -1.84 19.76 -9.13
C GLU A 17 -0.82 19.41 -10.23
N VAL A 18 -0.51 18.09 -10.33
CA VAL A 18 0.47 17.61 -11.31
C VAL A 18 0.02 17.87 -12.74
N SER A 19 0.94 18.36 -13.56
CA SER A 19 0.88 18.41 -15.00
C SER A 19 2.11 17.71 -15.59
N TRP A 20 2.12 17.44 -16.90
CA TRP A 20 3.21 16.72 -17.53
C TRP A 20 3.87 17.60 -18.58
N ASP A 21 5.19 17.63 -18.60
CA ASP A 21 5.93 18.35 -19.64
C ASP A 21 5.93 17.56 -20.97
N LYS A 22 6.59 18.14 -22.00
CA LYS A 22 6.73 17.53 -23.34
C LYS A 22 7.56 16.23 -23.33
N HIS A 23 8.22 15.91 -22.22
CA HIS A 23 9.07 14.73 -22.02
C HIS A 23 8.50 13.76 -20.98
N ASP A 24 7.19 13.84 -20.71
CA ASP A 24 6.50 13.02 -19.72
C ASP A 24 7.08 13.12 -18.28
N LYS A 25 7.66 14.29 -17.94
CA LYS A 25 8.11 14.56 -16.59
C LYS A 25 7.02 15.29 -15.80
N PRO A 26 6.77 14.90 -14.55
CA PRO A 26 5.79 15.58 -13.72
C PRO A 26 6.24 16.99 -13.35
N ILE A 27 5.36 17.96 -13.49
CA ILE A 27 5.51 19.33 -13.02
C ILE A 27 4.42 19.56 -11.99
N PHE A 28 4.79 20.01 -10.80
CA PHE A 28 3.86 20.32 -9.73
C PHE A 28 3.56 21.81 -9.68
N ASN A 29 2.28 22.17 -9.84
CA ASN A 29 1.83 23.57 -9.79
C ASN A 29 1.81 24.12 -8.38
N LYS A 30 1.69 23.23 -7.35
CA LYS A 30 1.91 23.56 -5.95
C LYS A 30 3.40 23.42 -5.62
N ASN A 31 4.02 24.52 -5.18
CA ASN A 31 5.44 24.65 -4.92
C ASN A 31 5.70 25.86 -4.01
N GLU A 32 6.94 26.28 -3.84
CA GLU A 32 7.32 27.41 -2.97
C GLU A 32 6.64 28.73 -3.33
N ARG A 33 6.28 28.94 -4.61
CA ARG A 33 5.62 30.17 -5.10
C ARG A 33 4.10 30.08 -5.07
N ASN A 34 3.56 28.89 -5.01
CA ASN A 34 2.13 28.61 -4.99
C ASN A 34 1.83 27.51 -3.96
N GLN A 35 1.96 27.84 -2.69
CA GLN A 35 1.83 26.90 -1.59
C GLN A 35 0.40 26.38 -1.40
N LEU A 36 0.29 25.28 -0.71
CA LEU A 36 -0.99 24.74 -0.23
C LEU A 36 -1.62 25.73 0.77
N LYS A 37 -2.95 25.71 0.85
CA LYS A 37 -3.70 26.55 1.81
C LYS A 37 -4.24 25.64 2.91
N CYS A 38 -3.39 25.27 3.86
CA CYS A 38 -3.76 24.43 4.99
C CYS A 38 -2.90 24.73 6.22
N ASP A 39 -3.46 24.55 7.40
CA ASP A 39 -2.78 24.65 8.69
C ASP A 39 -2.18 23.31 9.12
N ALA A 40 -2.72 22.20 8.57
CA ALA A 40 -2.20 20.86 8.79
C ALA A 40 -2.36 20.01 7.52
N LEU A 41 -1.35 19.20 7.23
CA LEU A 41 -1.38 18.18 6.17
C LEU A 41 -1.14 16.81 6.80
N ILE A 42 -2.07 15.88 6.53
CA ILE A 42 -1.91 14.47 6.90
C ILE A 42 -1.60 13.70 5.61
N VAL A 43 -0.48 13.02 5.60
CA VAL A 43 -0.07 12.12 4.51
C VAL A 43 -0.13 10.69 5.01
N ASP A 44 -0.98 9.90 4.40
CA ASP A 44 -1.15 8.48 4.69
C ASP A 44 -0.37 7.63 3.70
N GLU A 45 -0.01 6.41 4.07
CA GLU A 45 0.78 5.46 3.27
C GLU A 45 2.16 6.02 2.84
N VAL A 46 2.86 6.70 3.76
CA VAL A 46 4.14 7.38 3.47
C VAL A 46 5.24 6.39 3.08
N SER A 47 5.14 5.11 3.44
CA SER A 47 6.05 4.06 2.98
C SER A 47 6.19 3.99 1.45
N MET A 48 5.13 4.39 0.72
CA MET A 48 5.10 4.41 -0.76
C MET A 48 5.58 5.73 -1.37
N VAL A 49 5.97 6.72 -0.56
CA VAL A 49 6.39 8.06 -1.02
C VAL A 49 7.90 8.08 -1.21
N ASP A 50 8.33 8.38 -2.43
CA ASP A 50 9.75 8.55 -2.74
C ASP A 50 10.28 9.95 -2.40
N THR A 51 11.60 10.12 -2.50
CA THR A 51 12.27 11.38 -2.17
C THR A 51 11.80 12.56 -3.03
N PHE A 52 11.54 12.36 -4.32
CA PHE A 52 11.12 13.44 -5.21
C PHE A 52 9.71 13.93 -4.90
N ILE A 53 8.80 13.00 -4.65
CA ILE A 53 7.43 13.32 -4.24
C ILE A 53 7.43 14.01 -2.88
N PHE A 54 8.22 13.50 -1.92
CA PHE A 54 8.33 14.10 -0.59
C PHE A 54 8.91 15.52 -0.65
N GLU A 55 9.98 15.72 -1.39
CA GLU A 55 10.56 17.05 -1.63
C GLU A 55 9.52 18.02 -2.19
N SER A 56 8.74 17.57 -3.16
CA SER A 56 7.69 18.40 -3.78
C SER A 56 6.59 18.77 -2.79
N VAL A 57 6.21 17.85 -1.89
CA VAL A 57 5.28 18.14 -0.79
C VAL A 57 5.88 19.20 0.14
N MET A 58 7.15 19.02 0.56
CA MET A 58 7.82 19.97 1.45
C MET A 58 7.91 21.38 0.86
N LYS A 59 8.19 21.49 -0.43
CA LYS A 59 8.21 22.77 -1.16
C LYS A 59 6.83 23.45 -1.21
N ALA A 60 5.77 22.67 -1.27
CA ALA A 60 4.41 23.19 -1.35
C ALA A 60 3.79 23.53 0.02
N LEU A 61 4.41 23.11 1.12
CA LEU A 61 3.90 23.39 2.47
C LEU A 61 4.13 24.83 2.88
N PRO A 62 3.12 25.54 3.43
CA PRO A 62 3.32 26.86 4.02
C PRO A 62 4.11 26.77 5.33
N ILE A 63 4.83 27.83 5.65
CA ILE A 63 5.56 27.93 6.91
C ILE A 63 4.54 27.85 8.07
N GLY A 64 4.85 27.03 9.07
CA GLY A 64 3.98 26.81 10.24
C GLY A 64 2.88 25.75 10.03
N CYS A 65 2.74 25.18 8.84
CA CYS A 65 1.85 24.07 8.60
C CYS A 65 2.32 22.83 9.39
N ARG A 66 1.39 22.17 10.10
CA ARG A 66 1.66 20.90 10.79
C ARG A 66 1.65 19.76 9.80
N LEU A 67 2.75 19.03 9.70
CA LEU A 67 2.85 17.82 8.87
C LEU A 67 2.71 16.57 9.75
N ILE A 68 1.76 15.70 9.41
CA ILE A 68 1.53 14.41 10.07
C ILE A 68 1.72 13.33 9.01
N LEU A 69 2.70 12.46 9.24
CA LEU A 69 3.03 11.34 8.36
C LEU A 69 2.54 10.03 9.00
N VAL A 70 1.78 9.26 8.25
CA VAL A 70 1.27 7.96 8.67
C VAL A 70 1.73 6.91 7.68
N GLY A 71 2.21 5.77 8.16
CA GLY A 71 2.67 4.70 7.29
C GLY A 71 3.18 3.51 8.09
N ASP A 72 3.49 2.45 7.37
CA ASP A 72 4.00 1.21 7.92
C ASP A 72 5.36 0.89 7.28
N SER A 73 6.42 0.95 8.09
CA SER A 73 7.79 0.68 7.64
C SER A 73 8.04 -0.79 7.23
N ASN A 74 7.11 -1.69 7.55
CA ASN A 74 7.17 -3.10 7.19
C ASN A 74 6.46 -3.41 5.87
N GLN A 75 5.74 -2.44 5.30
CA GLN A 75 5.15 -2.57 3.96
C GLN A 75 6.18 -2.34 2.86
N LEU A 76 5.76 -2.62 1.62
CA LEU A 76 6.63 -2.42 0.46
C LEU A 76 7.10 -0.96 0.36
N PRO A 77 8.40 -0.73 0.11
CA PRO A 77 8.93 0.63 -0.06
C PRO A 77 8.42 1.27 -1.36
N SER A 78 8.70 2.56 -1.52
CA SER A 78 8.44 3.29 -2.75
C SER A 78 9.15 2.66 -3.96
N VAL A 79 8.53 2.79 -5.15
CA VAL A 79 9.17 2.39 -6.41
C VAL A 79 10.31 3.33 -6.79
N GLY A 80 10.17 4.61 -6.47
CA GLY A 80 11.21 5.63 -6.63
C GLY A 80 12.27 5.58 -5.52
N PRO A 81 13.33 6.38 -5.62
CA PRO A 81 14.46 6.34 -4.70
C PRO A 81 14.10 6.89 -3.31
N GLY A 82 14.74 6.32 -2.28
CA GLY A 82 14.67 6.77 -0.89
C GLY A 82 13.77 5.90 -0.01
N ASN A 83 13.91 6.09 1.31
CA ASN A 83 13.11 5.46 2.35
C ASN A 83 12.67 6.52 3.36
N ILE A 84 11.83 7.44 2.93
CA ILE A 84 11.45 8.64 3.71
C ILE A 84 10.91 8.28 5.09
N LEU A 85 10.02 7.29 5.18
CA LEU A 85 9.44 6.90 6.47
C LEU A 85 10.50 6.34 7.42
N GLY A 86 11.34 5.42 6.93
CA GLY A 86 12.44 4.85 7.72
C GLY A 86 13.42 5.93 8.17
N ASP A 87 13.93 6.72 7.23
CA ASP A 87 14.92 7.76 7.50
C ASP A 87 14.41 8.79 8.53
N LEU A 88 13.15 9.22 8.43
CA LEU A 88 12.53 10.14 9.38
C LEU A 88 12.28 9.51 10.74
N THR A 89 11.92 8.23 10.80
CA THR A 89 11.69 7.54 12.08
C THR A 89 12.98 7.27 12.84
N ASP A 90 14.09 7.12 12.13
CA ASP A 90 15.39 6.74 12.69
C ASP A 90 16.32 7.96 12.95
N CYS A 91 16.04 9.12 12.33
CA CYS A 91 16.87 10.32 12.51
C CYS A 91 16.82 10.93 13.92
N GLY A 92 15.82 10.60 14.74
CA GLY A 92 15.67 11.11 16.11
C GLY A 92 15.31 12.60 16.22
N ILE A 93 15.02 13.28 15.11
CA ILE A 93 14.71 14.73 15.08
C ILE A 93 13.21 14.97 15.14
N VAL A 94 12.40 14.09 14.55
CA VAL A 94 10.95 14.23 14.51
C VAL A 94 10.28 13.38 15.60
N PRO A 95 9.19 13.83 16.23
CA PRO A 95 8.43 13.01 17.16
C PRO A 95 7.82 11.80 16.44
N VAL A 96 8.05 10.60 16.99
CA VAL A 96 7.55 9.34 16.43
C VAL A 96 6.65 8.64 17.42
N VAL A 97 5.47 8.23 16.96
CA VAL A 97 4.56 7.35 17.72
C VAL A 97 4.48 6.01 16.98
N ARG A 98 4.88 4.92 17.64
CA ARG A 98 4.82 3.57 17.08
C ARG A 98 3.63 2.81 17.67
N LEU A 99 2.78 2.27 16.80
CA LEU A 99 1.65 1.43 17.17
C LEU A 99 2.09 -0.04 17.09
N ASN A 100 2.56 -0.61 18.20
CA ASN A 100 3.14 -1.95 18.24
C ASN A 100 2.16 -3.03 18.75
N GLU A 101 0.99 -2.63 19.24
CA GLU A 101 0.04 -3.59 19.81
C GLU A 101 -0.87 -4.19 18.74
N ILE A 102 -0.82 -5.51 18.62
CA ILE A 102 -1.77 -6.27 17.81
C ILE A 102 -2.98 -6.58 18.69
N PHE A 103 -4.16 -6.12 18.28
CA PHE A 103 -5.40 -6.47 18.99
C PHE A 103 -5.56 -7.99 19.10
N ARG A 104 -6.00 -8.47 20.26
CA ARG A 104 -6.20 -9.91 20.55
C ARG A 104 -7.01 -10.65 19.47
N GLN A 105 -7.98 -10.00 18.85
CA GLN A 105 -8.76 -10.60 17.76
C GLN A 105 -7.92 -10.85 16.51
N ALA A 106 -7.01 -9.94 16.17
CA ALA A 106 -6.10 -10.08 15.04
C ALA A 106 -5.04 -11.18 15.25
N GLN A 107 -4.67 -11.49 16.50
CA GLN A 107 -3.75 -12.59 16.82
C GLN A 107 -4.29 -13.99 16.46
N LYS A 108 -5.61 -14.15 16.31
CA LYS A 108 -6.22 -15.39 15.85
C LYS A 108 -6.15 -15.57 14.32
N SER A 109 -5.94 -14.49 13.59
CA SER A 109 -5.78 -14.50 12.13
C SER A 109 -4.41 -15.04 11.74
N LEU A 110 -4.38 -16.05 10.90
CA LEU A 110 -3.13 -16.58 10.36
C LEU A 110 -2.53 -15.63 9.30
N ILE A 111 -3.34 -14.83 8.64
CA ILE A 111 -2.86 -13.75 7.75
C ILE A 111 -1.98 -12.79 8.54
N VAL A 112 -2.47 -12.31 9.70
CA VAL A 112 -1.74 -11.35 10.54
C VAL A 112 -0.49 -11.98 11.15
N THR A 113 -0.60 -13.18 11.72
CA THR A 113 0.55 -13.85 12.36
C THR A 113 1.62 -14.24 11.34
N ASN A 114 1.24 -14.65 10.12
CA ASN A 114 2.19 -14.92 9.04
C ASN A 114 2.85 -13.64 8.51
N ALA A 115 2.12 -12.54 8.41
CA ALA A 115 2.71 -11.26 8.03
C ALA A 115 3.83 -10.86 9.01
N HIS A 116 3.59 -10.96 10.32
CA HIS A 116 4.63 -10.68 11.33
C HIS A 116 5.82 -11.65 11.25
N LYS A 117 5.57 -12.93 11.02
CA LYS A 117 6.65 -13.90 10.79
C LYS A 117 7.53 -13.51 9.60
N ILE A 118 6.92 -13.17 8.48
CA ILE A 118 7.63 -12.77 7.27
C ILE A 118 8.47 -11.51 7.51
N VAL A 119 7.92 -10.51 8.18
CA VAL A 119 8.65 -9.28 8.55
C VAL A 119 9.86 -9.57 9.44
N ASN A 120 9.74 -10.54 10.34
CA ASN A 120 10.84 -10.96 11.23
C ASN A 120 11.83 -11.95 10.56
N GLY A 121 11.64 -12.28 9.27
CA GLY A 121 12.46 -13.27 8.56
C GLY A 121 12.16 -14.71 8.93
N GLU A 122 11.02 -14.97 9.59
CA GLU A 122 10.60 -16.31 9.97
C GLU A 122 9.73 -16.96 8.88
N MET A 123 9.75 -18.30 8.83
CA MET A 123 8.87 -19.04 7.92
C MET A 123 7.41 -18.91 8.33
N PRO A 124 6.51 -18.52 7.40
CA PRO A 124 5.08 -18.52 7.66
C PRO A 124 4.52 -19.93 7.83
N VAL A 125 3.41 -20.06 8.54
CA VAL A 125 2.67 -21.32 8.66
C VAL A 125 1.86 -21.54 7.38
N LEU A 126 2.20 -22.60 6.63
CA LEU A 126 1.60 -22.88 5.31
C LEU A 126 0.54 -23.99 5.34
N ASN A 127 0.54 -24.84 6.38
CA ASN A 127 -0.22 -26.10 6.40
C ASN A 127 -1.50 -26.05 7.29
N ALA A 128 -2.03 -24.87 7.58
CA ALA A 128 -3.27 -24.76 8.34
C ALA A 128 -4.48 -24.67 7.38
N SER A 129 -5.39 -25.63 7.48
CA SER A 129 -6.58 -25.73 6.61
C SER A 129 -7.84 -25.09 7.21
N ASP A 130 -7.81 -24.75 8.49
CA ASP A 130 -8.96 -24.27 9.29
C ASP A 130 -8.89 -22.76 9.58
N LYS A 131 -7.99 -22.04 8.90
CA LYS A 131 -7.70 -20.62 9.10
C LYS A 131 -8.03 -19.79 7.88
N ASP A 132 -7.70 -18.51 7.95
CA ASP A 132 -7.92 -17.49 6.93
C ASP A 132 -6.78 -17.34 5.92
N PHE A 133 -5.69 -18.12 6.07
CA PHE A 133 -4.53 -18.10 5.17
C PHE A 133 -4.31 -19.50 4.58
N PHE A 134 -4.26 -19.61 3.26
CA PHE A 134 -4.05 -20.86 2.53
C PHE A 134 -2.87 -20.74 1.58
N PHE A 135 -2.04 -21.77 1.52
CA PHE A 135 -0.94 -21.87 0.58
C PHE A 135 -1.13 -23.07 -0.35
N LEU A 136 -1.15 -22.83 -1.65
CA LEU A 136 -1.33 -23.85 -2.67
C LEU A 136 -0.06 -23.91 -3.53
N LEU A 137 0.82 -24.89 -3.27
CA LEU A 137 2.02 -25.09 -4.08
C LEU A 137 1.64 -25.59 -5.48
N ARG A 138 2.08 -24.87 -6.50
CA ARG A 138 2.02 -25.26 -7.91
C ARG A 138 3.33 -24.84 -8.59
N ASN A 139 3.84 -25.69 -9.47
CA ASN A 139 5.14 -25.47 -10.12
C ASN A 139 4.98 -25.10 -11.61
N ASN A 140 3.78 -25.20 -12.15
CA ASN A 140 3.48 -24.92 -13.56
C ASN A 140 2.57 -23.70 -13.66
N LYS A 141 2.94 -22.74 -14.51
CA LYS A 141 2.19 -21.47 -14.69
C LYS A 141 0.76 -21.72 -15.19
N THR A 142 0.55 -22.67 -16.09
CA THR A 142 -0.76 -23.04 -16.59
C THR A 142 -1.65 -23.60 -15.48
N GLU A 143 -1.10 -24.45 -14.61
CA GLU A 143 -1.83 -24.96 -13.44
C GLU A 143 -2.16 -23.85 -12.45
N ILE A 144 -1.24 -22.89 -12.23
CA ILE A 144 -1.49 -21.74 -11.36
C ILE A 144 -2.65 -20.92 -11.91
N SER A 145 -2.63 -20.59 -13.20
CA SER A 145 -3.71 -19.84 -13.86
C SER A 145 -5.05 -20.56 -13.74
N GLN A 146 -5.09 -21.83 -14.03
CA GLN A 146 -6.32 -22.64 -13.92
C GLN A 146 -6.88 -22.68 -12.51
N VAL A 147 -6.00 -22.84 -11.50
CA VAL A 147 -6.41 -22.85 -10.09
C VAL A 147 -6.95 -21.48 -9.66
N ILE A 148 -6.34 -20.37 -10.10
CA ILE A 148 -6.83 -19.02 -9.79
C ILE A 148 -8.22 -18.83 -10.40
N VAL A 149 -8.41 -19.18 -11.67
CA VAL A 149 -9.72 -19.08 -12.35
C VAL A 149 -10.77 -19.95 -11.64
N ASP A 150 -10.44 -21.19 -11.29
CA ASP A 150 -11.35 -22.10 -10.59
C ASP A 150 -11.73 -21.55 -9.19
N LEU A 151 -10.75 -21.03 -8.46
CA LEU A 151 -11.00 -20.37 -7.16
C LEU A 151 -11.97 -19.19 -7.31
N CYS A 152 -11.72 -18.29 -8.25
CA CYS A 152 -12.52 -17.08 -8.42
C CYS A 152 -13.92 -17.37 -9.00
N ALA A 153 -14.00 -18.25 -9.99
CA ALA A 153 -15.26 -18.49 -10.71
C ALA A 153 -16.19 -19.49 -9.99
N GLN A 154 -15.65 -20.44 -9.21
CA GLN A 154 -16.43 -21.53 -8.67
C GLN A 154 -16.26 -21.76 -7.18
N ARG A 155 -15.01 -21.99 -6.71
CA ARG A 155 -14.79 -22.52 -5.36
C ARG A 155 -15.11 -21.51 -4.26
N LEU A 156 -14.57 -20.28 -4.36
CA LEU A 156 -14.84 -19.24 -3.37
C LEU A 156 -16.30 -18.75 -3.40
N PRO A 157 -16.90 -18.49 -4.58
CA PRO A 157 -18.33 -18.22 -4.66
C PRO A 157 -19.19 -19.29 -4.02
N LYS A 158 -18.92 -20.56 -4.31
CA LYS A 158 -19.69 -21.69 -3.75
C LYS A 158 -19.50 -21.86 -2.25
N ALA A 159 -18.28 -21.66 -1.75
CA ALA A 159 -17.94 -21.86 -0.33
C ALA A 159 -18.41 -20.71 0.57
N TYR A 160 -18.36 -19.48 0.08
CA TYR A 160 -18.57 -18.27 0.91
C TYR A 160 -19.72 -17.38 0.41
N GLY A 161 -20.37 -17.71 -0.71
CA GLY A 161 -21.38 -16.85 -1.31
C GLY A 161 -20.83 -15.58 -1.95
N TYR A 162 -19.54 -15.55 -2.31
CA TYR A 162 -18.89 -14.38 -2.87
C TYR A 162 -19.25 -14.16 -4.33
N SER A 163 -19.39 -12.88 -4.72
CA SER A 163 -19.35 -12.49 -6.13
C SER A 163 -17.90 -12.48 -6.62
N ALA A 164 -17.66 -13.12 -7.76
CA ALA A 164 -16.33 -13.20 -8.35
C ALA A 164 -15.72 -11.81 -8.65
N PHE A 165 -16.56 -10.83 -8.99
CA PHE A 165 -16.12 -9.50 -9.40
C PHE A 165 -16.13 -8.47 -8.26
N ASP A 166 -17.00 -8.65 -7.25
CA ASP A 166 -17.19 -7.65 -6.19
C ASP A 166 -16.44 -7.99 -4.90
N ASN A 167 -16.20 -9.28 -4.63
CA ASN A 167 -15.67 -9.74 -3.35
C ASN A 167 -14.30 -10.42 -3.44
N ILE A 168 -13.81 -10.73 -4.66
CA ILE A 168 -12.55 -11.45 -4.86
C ILE A 168 -11.58 -10.55 -5.64
N GLN A 169 -10.37 -10.41 -5.12
CA GLN A 169 -9.31 -9.69 -5.79
C GLN A 169 -8.09 -10.60 -5.98
N VAL A 170 -7.56 -10.62 -7.20
CA VAL A 170 -6.33 -11.34 -7.54
C VAL A 170 -5.18 -10.35 -7.62
N LEU A 171 -4.12 -10.59 -6.85
CA LEU A 171 -2.90 -9.82 -6.90
C LEU A 171 -1.84 -10.59 -7.69
N CYS A 172 -1.28 -9.96 -8.71
CA CYS A 172 -0.25 -10.53 -9.55
C CYS A 172 1.10 -9.80 -9.32
N PRO A 173 2.23 -10.51 -9.39
CA PRO A 173 3.55 -9.91 -9.14
C PRO A 173 3.99 -8.94 -10.24
N SER A 174 3.39 -9.02 -11.43
CA SER A 174 3.74 -8.19 -12.58
C SER A 174 2.53 -7.91 -13.48
N LYS A 175 2.68 -6.91 -14.38
CA LYS A 175 1.66 -6.61 -15.39
C LYS A 175 1.74 -7.55 -16.58
N LYS A 176 2.95 -7.98 -16.98
CA LYS A 176 3.22 -8.79 -18.17
C LYS A 176 3.53 -10.24 -17.79
N GLY A 177 3.34 -11.15 -18.75
CA GLY A 177 3.61 -12.58 -18.62
C GLY A 177 2.35 -13.39 -18.28
N GLU A 178 2.45 -14.70 -18.38
CA GLU A 178 1.35 -15.67 -18.24
C GLU A 178 0.56 -15.54 -16.91
N LEU A 179 1.21 -15.07 -15.85
CA LEU A 179 0.61 -14.82 -14.53
C LEU A 179 0.56 -13.31 -14.21
N GLY A 180 0.69 -12.47 -15.23
CA GLY A 180 0.57 -11.03 -15.09
C GLY A 180 -0.89 -10.58 -15.16
N THR A 181 -1.19 -9.37 -14.66
CA THR A 181 -2.57 -8.84 -14.64
C THR A 181 -3.19 -8.73 -16.04
N ALA A 182 -2.39 -8.58 -17.10
CA ALA A 182 -2.90 -8.47 -18.47
C ALA A 182 -3.48 -9.79 -18.99
N GLU A 183 -2.90 -10.94 -18.61
CA GLU A 183 -3.33 -12.26 -19.05
C GLU A 183 -4.36 -12.88 -18.09
N MET A 184 -4.29 -12.49 -16.81
CA MET A 184 -5.20 -13.03 -15.78
C MET A 184 -6.56 -12.31 -15.72
N ASN A 185 -6.69 -11.15 -16.38
CA ASN A 185 -7.91 -10.35 -16.41
C ASN A 185 -8.72 -10.64 -17.67
#